data_e5e78500ff89d3e35d13adc5367fd49f
#
_entry.id   e5e78500ff89d3e35d13adc5367fd49f
#
_cell.length_a   1.000
_cell.length_b   1.000
_cell.length_c   1.000
_cell.angle_alpha   90.00
_cell.angle_beta   90.00
_cell.angle_gamma   90.00
#
_symmetry.space_group_name_H-M   'P 1'
#
loop_
_entity.id
_entity.type
_entity.pdbx_description
1 polymer ?
#
loop_
_entity_poly.entity_id
_entity_poly.type
_entity_poly.pdbx_seq_one_letter_code
_entity_poly.pdbx_strand_id
1 'polypeptide(L)'
;MAALEVVRELLCGFLWREGFVAAVVAEEESNNQGRRTGYRGSILGHNIVNRNRKEVEAHNPYFKQRTDALGVLGLSCLQKVTAAHRILAYGIPADLTDEYLQIGESTAIESLRAFVKAIVEVFGDWYLRAPNEADVCRLLSIGEQRGFPGMLGSIDCMHWKWEKCPIAWHGMYTGHCREPTIILEAVASQDLWIWHAFFGMPGSLNDINVLDRSPIFAALAEGRTPPVNYTINGHEYTMGYYLADGIYPNCC
;
A
#
# COMPACT_ATOMS: atom_id res chain seq x y z
N MET A 1 12.02 3.57 -15.57
CA MET A 1 11.74 2.14 -15.34
C MET A 1 12.11 1.71 -13.92
N ALA A 2 13.35 1.89 -13.45
CA ALA A 2 13.72 1.54 -12.06
C ALA A 2 12.95 2.28 -10.97
N ALA A 3 12.58 3.55 -11.15
CA ALA A 3 11.82 4.32 -10.18
C ALA A 3 10.38 3.79 -9.99
N LEU A 4 9.71 3.36 -11.05
CA LEU A 4 8.39 2.73 -10.99
C LEU A 4 8.42 1.38 -10.25
N GLU A 5 9.51 0.66 -10.37
CA GLU A 5 9.74 -0.63 -9.70
C GLU A 5 9.95 -0.42 -8.19
N VAL A 6 10.72 0.60 -7.80
CA VAL A 6 10.91 1.00 -6.40
C VAL A 6 9.60 1.53 -5.79
N VAL A 7 8.80 2.29 -6.53
CA VAL A 7 7.46 2.75 -6.14
C VAL A 7 6.52 1.57 -5.91
N ARG A 8 6.56 0.61 -6.79
CA ARG A 8 5.79 -0.63 -6.70
C ARG A 8 6.20 -1.46 -5.47
N GLU A 9 7.50 -1.56 -5.20
CA GLU A 9 8.06 -2.24 -4.02
C GLU A 9 7.73 -1.52 -2.71
N LEU A 10 7.77 -0.18 -2.69
CA LEU A 10 7.47 0.63 -1.51
C LEU A 10 5.97 0.77 -1.23
N LEU A 11 5.13 0.87 -2.28
CA LEU A 11 3.67 0.78 -2.13
C LEU A 11 3.25 -0.57 -1.56
N CYS A 12 3.87 -1.66 -1.97
CA CYS A 12 3.67 -2.95 -1.34
C CYS A 12 4.12 -2.96 0.12
N GLY A 13 5.25 -2.35 0.46
CA GLY A 13 5.73 -2.21 1.84
C GLY A 13 4.81 -1.35 2.71
N PHE A 14 4.29 -0.25 2.16
CA PHE A 14 3.38 0.67 2.85
C PHE A 14 1.97 0.10 2.99
N LEU A 15 1.38 -0.41 1.92
CA LEU A 15 0.08 -1.12 1.94
C LEU A 15 0.12 -2.31 2.90
N TRP A 16 1.30 -2.91 3.07
CA TRP A 16 1.52 -4.05 3.94
C TRP A 16 1.68 -3.68 5.40
N ARG A 17 2.37 -2.57 5.69
CA ARG A 17 2.71 -2.20 7.08
C ARG A 17 1.53 -1.61 7.84
N GLU A 18 0.66 -0.85 7.21
CA GLU A 18 -0.39 -0.10 7.92
C GLU A 18 -1.81 -0.25 7.34
N GLY A 19 -2.00 -0.32 6.03
CA GLY A 19 -3.33 -0.35 5.42
C GLY A 19 -3.77 -1.73 4.93
N PHE A 20 -2.92 -2.43 4.22
CA PHE A 20 -3.25 -3.73 3.64
C PHE A 20 -3.47 -4.81 4.70
N VAL A 21 -2.65 -4.81 5.76
CA VAL A 21 -2.81 -5.74 6.88
C VAL A 21 -4.10 -5.42 7.65
N ALA A 22 -4.43 -4.16 7.86
CA ALA A 22 -5.65 -3.74 8.55
C ALA A 22 -6.91 -4.06 7.74
N ALA A 23 -6.92 -3.80 6.43
CA ALA A 23 -8.07 -4.08 5.56
C ALA A 23 -8.34 -5.59 5.44
N VAL A 24 -7.29 -6.41 5.25
CA VAL A 24 -7.44 -7.88 5.19
C VAL A 24 -7.88 -8.46 6.53
N VAL A 25 -7.45 -7.87 7.67
CA VAL A 25 -7.91 -8.29 9.01
C VAL A 25 -9.37 -7.94 9.22
N ALA A 26 -9.82 -6.76 8.80
CA ALA A 26 -11.23 -6.33 8.94
C ALA A 26 -12.20 -7.20 8.13
N GLU A 27 -11.82 -7.63 6.91
CA GLU A 27 -12.64 -8.56 6.12
C GLU A 27 -12.70 -9.97 6.73
N GLU A 28 -11.64 -10.46 7.36
CA GLU A 28 -11.66 -11.74 8.05
C GLU A 28 -12.55 -11.73 9.30
N GLU A 29 -12.64 -10.62 10.01
CA GLU A 29 -13.55 -10.47 11.14
C GLU A 29 -15.01 -10.50 10.70
N SER A 30 -15.34 -9.90 9.56
CA SER A 30 -16.68 -9.92 8.96
C SER A 30 -17.09 -11.31 8.45
N ASN A 31 -16.16 -12.05 7.85
CA ASN A 31 -16.43 -13.40 7.31
C ASN A 31 -16.37 -14.54 8.35
N ASN A 32 -15.84 -14.27 9.55
CA ASN A 32 -15.57 -15.32 10.54
C ASN A 32 -16.67 -15.51 11.59
N GLN A 33 -17.81 -14.81 11.48
CA GLN A 33 -18.96 -15.04 12.35
C GLN A 33 -19.65 -16.41 12.16
N GLY A 34 -19.20 -17.22 11.16
CA GLY A 34 -19.79 -18.49 10.82
C GLY A 34 -18.96 -19.78 10.97
N ARG A 35 -17.66 -19.71 11.32
CA ARG A 35 -16.82 -20.93 11.43
C ARG A 35 -16.02 -21.00 12.71
N ARG A 36 -16.48 -21.83 13.63
CA ARG A 36 -15.73 -22.30 14.81
C ARG A 36 -14.76 -23.41 14.42
N THR A 37 -13.59 -23.38 15.12
CA THR A 37 -12.55 -24.43 15.32
C THR A 37 -11.46 -24.52 14.28
N GLY A 38 -10.35 -23.87 14.59
CA GLY A 38 -9.00 -24.13 14.11
C GLY A 38 -8.00 -23.42 15.03
N TYR A 39 -6.98 -24.12 15.49
CA TYR A 39 -5.94 -23.59 16.36
C TYR A 39 -5.40 -22.25 15.85
N ARG A 40 -5.72 -21.17 16.54
CA ARG A 40 -5.21 -19.83 16.24
C ARG A 40 -3.80 -19.72 16.85
N GLY A 41 -2.77 -19.73 16.00
CA GLY A 41 -1.42 -19.39 16.43
C GLY A 41 -1.41 -18.00 17.09
N SER A 42 -0.53 -17.81 18.06
CA SER A 42 -0.44 -16.61 18.91
C SER A 42 -0.02 -15.31 18.20
N ILE A 43 0.15 -15.29 16.87
CA ILE A 43 0.58 -14.16 16.08
C ILE A 43 -0.48 -13.83 15.02
N LEU A 44 -1.08 -12.65 15.10
CA LEU A 44 -2.14 -12.16 14.22
C LEU A 44 -1.82 -12.24 12.72
N GLY A 45 -0.58 -12.08 12.32
CA GLY A 45 -0.15 -12.12 10.91
C GLY A 45 -0.02 -13.52 10.29
N HIS A 46 -0.07 -14.60 11.09
CA HIS A 46 0.18 -15.96 10.57
C HIS A 46 -0.85 -16.45 9.53
N ASN A 47 -2.11 -16.09 9.72
CA ASN A 47 -3.19 -16.48 8.79
C ASN A 47 -3.08 -15.74 7.45
N ILE A 48 -2.68 -14.47 7.47
CA ILE A 48 -2.48 -13.63 6.29
C ILE A 48 -1.35 -14.18 5.44
N VAL A 49 -0.20 -14.49 6.05
CA VAL A 49 0.95 -15.10 5.35
C VAL A 49 0.56 -16.41 4.68
N ASN A 50 -0.24 -17.25 5.35
CA ASN A 50 -0.66 -18.54 4.80
C ASN A 50 -1.67 -18.41 3.66
N ARG A 51 -2.55 -17.43 3.68
CA ARG A 51 -3.53 -17.18 2.60
C ARG A 51 -2.82 -16.64 1.36
N ASN A 52 -2.09 -15.57 1.50
CA ASN A 52 -1.36 -14.96 0.38
C ASN A 52 -0.35 -15.92 -0.25
N ARG A 53 0.25 -16.81 0.55
CA ARG A 53 1.16 -17.84 0.06
C ARG A 53 0.53 -18.75 -0.99
N LYS A 54 -0.68 -19.26 -0.76
CA LYS A 54 -1.35 -20.17 -1.69
C LYS A 54 -1.67 -19.51 -3.02
N GLU A 55 -2.12 -18.28 -2.98
CA GLU A 55 -2.47 -17.51 -4.16
C GLU A 55 -1.20 -17.12 -4.96
N VAL A 56 -0.14 -16.68 -4.28
CA VAL A 56 1.17 -16.39 -4.89
C VAL A 56 1.79 -17.66 -5.50
N GLU A 57 1.74 -18.81 -4.79
CA GLU A 57 2.26 -20.09 -5.30
C GLU A 57 1.49 -20.57 -6.52
N ALA A 58 0.17 -20.38 -6.55
CA ALA A 58 -0.66 -20.73 -7.69
C ALA A 58 -0.38 -19.83 -8.90
N HIS A 59 -0.19 -18.53 -8.66
CA HIS A 59 0.02 -17.52 -9.69
C HIS A 59 1.41 -17.58 -10.31
N ASN A 60 2.48 -17.67 -9.48
CA ASN A 60 3.86 -17.57 -9.95
C ASN A 60 4.63 -18.89 -9.74
N PRO A 61 5.06 -19.56 -10.85
CA PRO A 61 5.82 -20.81 -10.78
C PRO A 61 7.16 -20.73 -10.02
N TYR A 62 7.71 -19.53 -9.81
CA TYR A 62 8.91 -19.30 -9.00
C TYR A 62 8.74 -19.81 -7.56
N PHE A 63 7.54 -19.69 -7.00
CA PHE A 63 7.25 -20.09 -5.63
C PHE A 63 6.98 -21.59 -5.46
N LYS A 64 6.76 -22.33 -6.54
CA LYS A 64 6.60 -23.79 -6.46
C LYS A 64 7.93 -24.41 -6.02
N GLN A 65 7.86 -25.29 -5.02
CA GLN A 65 9.02 -26.04 -4.59
C GLN A 65 9.44 -27.02 -5.66
N ARG A 66 10.71 -27.06 -5.99
CA ARG A 66 11.29 -27.95 -7.02
C ARG A 66 12.37 -28.81 -6.39
N THR A 67 12.57 -29.99 -6.93
CA THR A 67 13.71 -30.86 -6.64
C THR A 67 14.83 -30.59 -7.65
N ASP A 68 16.08 -30.72 -7.18
CA ASP A 68 17.26 -30.71 -8.04
C ASP A 68 17.43 -32.03 -8.79
N ALA A 69 18.49 -32.12 -9.60
CA ALA A 69 18.83 -33.34 -10.37
C ALA A 69 19.17 -34.54 -9.49
N LEU A 70 19.47 -34.35 -8.22
CA LEU A 70 19.79 -35.39 -7.23
C LEU A 70 18.59 -35.78 -6.37
N GLY A 71 17.42 -35.17 -6.61
CA GLY A 71 16.20 -35.42 -5.86
C GLY A 71 16.11 -34.67 -4.53
N VAL A 72 17.04 -33.73 -4.25
CA VAL A 72 17.00 -32.89 -3.04
C VAL A 72 15.96 -31.78 -3.22
N LEU A 73 15.10 -31.60 -2.22
CA LEU A 73 14.10 -30.54 -2.21
C LEU A 73 14.77 -29.17 -2.03
N GLY A 74 14.48 -28.28 -2.96
CA GLY A 74 14.86 -26.87 -2.85
C GLY A 74 13.99 -26.08 -1.90
N LEU A 75 14.14 -24.75 -1.87
CA LEU A 75 13.41 -23.85 -0.99
C LEU A 75 11.90 -23.92 -1.22
N SER A 76 11.18 -24.04 -0.12
CA SER A 76 9.71 -24.05 -0.13
C SER A 76 9.13 -22.66 -0.41
N CYS A 77 7.88 -22.61 -0.87
CA CYS A 77 7.14 -21.36 -0.99
C CYS A 77 7.12 -20.59 0.33
N LEU A 78 6.94 -21.28 1.46
CA LEU A 78 6.90 -20.66 2.78
C LEU A 78 8.22 -19.93 3.11
N GLN A 79 9.37 -20.55 2.87
CA GLN A 79 10.66 -19.91 3.10
C GLN A 79 10.83 -18.65 2.28
N LYS A 80 10.56 -18.72 0.96
CA LYS A 80 10.68 -17.58 0.03
C LYS A 80 9.73 -16.43 0.40
N VAL A 81 8.46 -16.73 0.68
CA VAL A 81 7.46 -15.74 1.07
C VAL A 81 7.82 -15.14 2.44
N THR A 82 8.24 -15.94 3.42
CA THR A 82 8.63 -15.44 4.74
C THR A 82 9.86 -14.53 4.64
N ALA A 83 10.86 -14.85 3.80
CA ALA A 83 12.00 -13.97 3.57
C ALA A 83 11.57 -12.60 3.03
N ALA A 84 10.73 -12.59 1.99
CA ALA A 84 10.18 -11.36 1.43
C ALA A 84 9.41 -10.54 2.47
N HIS A 85 8.57 -11.19 3.27
CA HIS A 85 7.82 -10.53 4.34
C HIS A 85 8.73 -9.92 5.42
N ARG A 86 9.77 -10.62 5.85
CA ARG A 86 10.68 -10.11 6.86
C ARG A 86 11.44 -8.88 6.37
N ILE A 87 11.90 -8.90 5.13
CA ILE A 87 12.58 -7.75 4.52
C ILE A 87 11.63 -6.55 4.46
N LEU A 88 10.38 -6.74 4.02
CA LEU A 88 9.39 -5.67 3.92
C LEU A 88 8.93 -5.14 5.28
N ALA A 89 8.62 -6.03 6.22
CA ALA A 89 8.02 -5.65 7.51
C ALA A 89 9.04 -5.04 8.48
N TYR A 90 10.28 -5.53 8.46
CA TYR A 90 11.29 -5.12 9.42
C TYR A 90 12.42 -4.28 8.82
N GLY A 91 12.45 -4.14 7.49
CA GLY A 91 13.54 -3.44 6.80
C GLY A 91 14.91 -4.10 7.02
N ILE A 92 14.93 -5.41 7.28
CA ILE A 92 16.19 -6.13 7.51
C ILE A 92 16.95 -6.30 6.19
N PRO A 93 18.30 -6.28 6.23
CA PRO A 93 19.11 -6.68 5.08
C PRO A 93 18.83 -8.12 4.67
N ALA A 94 18.97 -8.41 3.39
CA ALA A 94 18.64 -9.74 2.85
C ALA A 94 19.55 -10.86 3.36
N ASP A 95 20.80 -10.53 3.74
CA ASP A 95 21.78 -11.46 4.36
C ASP A 95 21.32 -11.98 5.72
N LEU A 96 20.60 -11.15 6.51
CA LEU A 96 20.05 -11.60 7.80
C LEU A 96 18.95 -12.65 7.67
N THR A 97 18.41 -12.87 6.48
CA THR A 97 17.43 -13.95 6.26
C THR A 97 18.07 -15.33 6.25
N ASP A 98 19.40 -15.43 6.01
CA ASP A 98 20.13 -16.70 5.96
C ASP A 98 20.15 -17.40 7.31
N GLU A 99 20.37 -16.67 8.41
CA GLU A 99 20.44 -17.23 9.77
C GLU A 99 19.16 -17.98 10.18
N TYR A 100 17.98 -17.50 9.77
CA TYR A 100 16.68 -18.03 10.22
C TYR A 100 16.00 -18.94 9.21
N LEU A 101 16.19 -18.67 7.93
CA LEU A 101 15.43 -19.33 6.85
C LEU A 101 16.33 -20.21 5.98
N GLN A 102 17.64 -20.14 6.18
CA GLN A 102 18.63 -20.83 5.35
C GLN A 102 18.43 -20.51 3.86
N ILE A 103 18.23 -19.22 3.57
CA ILE A 103 18.03 -18.69 2.22
C ILE A 103 19.11 -17.65 1.95
N GLY A 104 19.98 -17.91 0.98
CA GLY A 104 21.06 -17.00 0.63
C GLY A 104 20.55 -15.65 0.13
N GLU A 105 21.33 -14.58 0.37
CA GLU A 105 20.99 -13.18 0.10
C GLU A 105 20.39 -12.95 -1.30
N SER A 106 21.07 -13.45 -2.36
CA SER A 106 20.61 -13.29 -3.73
C SER A 106 19.22 -13.88 -3.97
N THR A 107 18.95 -15.06 -3.39
CA THR A 107 17.65 -15.71 -3.49
C THR A 107 16.58 -15.00 -2.66
N ALA A 108 16.95 -14.42 -1.52
CA ALA A 108 16.04 -13.60 -0.72
C ALA A 108 15.62 -12.34 -1.46
N ILE A 109 16.55 -11.65 -2.13
CA ILE A 109 16.26 -10.47 -2.97
C ILE A 109 15.40 -10.86 -4.18
N GLU A 110 15.69 -11.97 -4.84
CA GLU A 110 14.88 -12.47 -5.95
C GLU A 110 13.47 -12.84 -5.49
N SER A 111 13.36 -13.50 -4.33
CA SER A 111 12.08 -13.84 -3.71
C SER A 111 11.27 -12.61 -3.36
N LEU A 112 11.90 -11.55 -2.84
CA LEU A 112 11.25 -10.27 -2.58
C LEU A 112 10.68 -9.67 -3.87
N ARG A 113 11.48 -9.56 -4.94
CA ARG A 113 11.03 -9.00 -6.22
C ARG A 113 9.89 -9.80 -6.83
N ALA A 114 10.01 -11.13 -6.84
CA ALA A 114 8.98 -12.01 -7.36
C ALA A 114 7.69 -11.92 -6.52
N PHE A 115 7.81 -11.80 -5.20
CA PHE A 115 6.69 -11.66 -4.28
C PHE A 115 5.93 -10.37 -4.49
N VAL A 116 6.62 -9.23 -4.50
CA VAL A 116 6.00 -7.91 -4.70
C VAL A 116 5.25 -7.86 -6.03
N LYS A 117 5.87 -8.38 -7.11
CA LYS A 117 5.22 -8.46 -8.42
C LYS A 117 3.96 -9.32 -8.38
N ALA A 118 4.05 -10.51 -7.79
CA ALA A 118 2.91 -11.42 -7.69
C ALA A 118 1.76 -10.83 -6.85
N ILE A 119 2.05 -10.14 -5.75
CA ILE A 119 1.04 -9.47 -4.93
C ILE A 119 0.28 -8.41 -5.75
N VAL A 120 0.97 -7.58 -6.51
CA VAL A 120 0.32 -6.57 -7.36
C VAL A 120 -0.53 -7.21 -8.46
N GLU A 121 -0.04 -8.30 -9.08
CA GLU A 121 -0.77 -9.01 -10.14
C GLU A 121 -2.00 -9.76 -9.64
N VAL A 122 -1.94 -10.32 -8.43
CA VAL A 122 -3.05 -11.10 -7.84
C VAL A 122 -4.10 -10.20 -7.18
N PHE A 123 -3.66 -9.16 -6.48
CA PHE A 123 -4.54 -8.37 -5.62
C PHE A 123 -4.76 -6.94 -6.13
N GLY A 124 -4.02 -6.51 -7.16
CA GLY A 124 -4.07 -5.13 -7.65
C GLY A 124 -5.47 -4.68 -8.05
N ASP A 125 -6.20 -5.49 -8.80
CA ASP A 125 -7.55 -5.17 -9.27
C ASP A 125 -8.55 -4.95 -8.12
N TRP A 126 -8.30 -5.58 -6.98
CA TRP A 126 -9.15 -5.43 -5.80
C TRP A 126 -8.76 -4.23 -4.94
N TYR A 127 -7.46 -4.06 -4.67
CA TYR A 127 -6.98 -3.08 -3.69
C TYR A 127 -6.48 -1.77 -4.32
N LEU A 128 -6.02 -1.80 -5.57
CA LEU A 128 -5.48 -0.62 -6.28
C LEU A 128 -6.50 -0.05 -7.26
N ARG A 129 -7.75 0.07 -6.84
CA ARG A 129 -8.86 0.60 -7.64
C ARG A 129 -9.39 1.92 -7.09
N ALA A 130 -9.97 2.72 -7.96
CA ALA A 130 -10.75 3.88 -7.53
C ALA A 130 -12.04 3.45 -6.79
N PRO A 131 -12.59 4.29 -5.90
CA PRO A 131 -13.85 4.03 -5.23
C PRO A 131 -15.00 3.96 -6.26
N ASN A 132 -15.86 2.95 -6.11
CA ASN A 132 -17.08 2.83 -6.88
C ASN A 132 -18.25 3.55 -6.17
N GLU A 133 -19.44 3.59 -6.78
CA GLU A 133 -20.60 4.25 -6.21
C GLU A 133 -20.98 3.71 -4.82
N ALA A 134 -20.89 2.41 -4.59
CA ALA A 134 -21.19 1.81 -3.30
C ALA A 134 -20.16 2.23 -2.23
N ASP A 135 -18.88 2.31 -2.60
CA ASP A 135 -17.82 2.81 -1.73
C ASP A 135 -18.08 4.28 -1.37
N VAL A 136 -18.41 5.11 -2.36
CA VAL A 136 -18.71 6.54 -2.13
C VAL A 136 -19.92 6.70 -1.19
N CYS A 137 -21.02 5.99 -1.41
CA CYS A 137 -22.17 6.01 -0.52
C CYS A 137 -21.79 5.62 0.92
N ARG A 138 -20.95 4.60 1.09
CA ARG A 138 -20.46 4.18 2.39
C ARG A 138 -19.60 5.25 3.05
N LEU A 139 -18.67 5.86 2.32
CA LEU A 139 -17.78 6.91 2.83
C LEU A 139 -18.56 8.15 3.25
N LEU A 140 -19.53 8.58 2.44
CA LEU A 140 -20.42 9.71 2.75
C LEU A 140 -21.23 9.45 4.01
N SER A 141 -21.81 8.25 4.18
CA SER A 141 -22.55 7.88 5.37
C SER A 141 -21.68 7.90 6.63
N ILE A 142 -20.44 7.41 6.54
CA ILE A 142 -19.47 7.46 7.65
C ILE A 142 -19.10 8.93 7.96
N GLY A 143 -18.84 9.74 6.94
CA GLY A 143 -18.53 11.16 7.07
C GLY A 143 -19.66 11.93 7.76
N GLU A 144 -20.90 11.73 7.32
CA GLU A 144 -22.09 12.36 7.88
C GLU A 144 -22.31 12.03 9.36
N GLN A 145 -22.21 10.74 9.73
CA GLN A 145 -22.32 10.29 11.12
C GLN A 145 -21.28 10.94 12.05
N ARG A 146 -20.15 11.36 11.51
CA ARG A 146 -19.06 12.02 12.24
C ARG A 146 -19.13 13.55 12.20
N GLY A 147 -20.13 14.13 11.55
CA GLY A 147 -20.28 15.57 11.41
C GLY A 147 -19.48 16.18 10.24
N PHE A 148 -19.03 15.35 9.30
CA PHE A 148 -18.33 15.76 8.08
C PHE A 148 -19.09 15.31 6.82
N PRO A 149 -20.30 15.85 6.58
CA PRO A 149 -21.08 15.48 5.39
C PRO A 149 -20.31 15.85 4.11
N GLY A 150 -20.27 14.93 3.15
CA GLY A 150 -19.53 15.12 1.90
C GLY A 150 -18.04 14.70 1.93
N MET A 151 -17.50 14.31 3.10
CA MET A 151 -16.12 13.88 3.24
C MET A 151 -15.91 12.49 2.63
N LEU A 152 -14.93 12.36 1.74
CA LEU A 152 -14.52 11.10 1.13
C LEU A 152 -13.30 10.46 1.80
N GLY A 153 -12.47 11.26 2.46
CA GLY A 153 -11.25 10.79 3.12
C GLY A 153 -10.34 11.93 3.52
N SER A 154 -9.10 11.59 3.82
CA SER A 154 -8.04 12.56 4.11
C SER A 154 -6.89 12.37 3.13
N ILE A 155 -6.26 13.47 2.73
CA ILE A 155 -5.05 13.49 1.90
C ILE A 155 -3.90 14.05 2.72
N ASP A 156 -2.74 13.43 2.58
CA ASP A 156 -1.50 13.88 3.22
C ASP A 156 -0.28 13.44 2.42
N CYS A 157 0.83 14.15 2.64
CA CYS A 157 2.13 13.84 2.07
C CYS A 157 3.11 13.43 3.16
N MET A 158 3.81 12.33 2.95
CA MET A 158 4.84 11.84 3.85
C MET A 158 6.20 11.82 3.17
N HIS A 159 7.23 12.27 3.89
CA HIS A 159 8.61 12.21 3.46
C HIS A 159 9.29 10.92 3.95
N TRP A 160 9.65 10.05 2.99
CA TRP A 160 10.40 8.82 3.27
C TRP A 160 11.89 9.06 3.10
N LYS A 161 12.66 8.80 4.15
CA LYS A 161 14.12 8.91 4.11
C LYS A 161 14.72 7.91 3.12
N TRP A 162 15.52 8.44 2.20
CA TRP A 162 16.25 7.63 1.22
C TRP A 162 17.71 7.47 1.63
N GLU A 163 17.98 6.52 2.53
CA GLU A 163 19.32 6.32 3.11
C GLU A 163 20.41 6.02 2.09
N LYS A 164 20.09 5.36 1.00
CA LYS A 164 21.03 5.00 -0.07
C LYS A 164 20.88 5.89 -1.31
N CYS A 165 20.44 7.14 -1.14
CA CYS A 165 20.37 8.09 -2.24
C CYS A 165 21.74 8.28 -2.90
N PRO A 166 21.85 8.15 -4.23
CA PRO A 166 23.10 8.47 -4.93
C PRO A 166 23.51 9.92 -4.69
N ILE A 167 24.81 10.17 -4.46
CA ILE A 167 25.35 11.50 -4.17
C ILE A 167 24.95 12.52 -5.24
N ALA A 168 24.92 12.13 -6.51
CA ALA A 168 24.52 12.98 -7.63
C ALA A 168 23.06 13.49 -7.51
N TRP A 169 22.21 12.83 -6.73
CA TRP A 169 20.80 13.18 -6.56
C TRP A 169 20.48 13.83 -5.21
N HIS A 170 21.43 13.86 -4.28
CA HIS A 170 21.22 14.44 -2.96
C HIS A 170 20.61 15.84 -3.03
N GLY A 171 21.12 16.72 -3.90
CA GLY A 171 20.62 18.09 -4.01
C GLY A 171 19.15 18.17 -4.44
N MET A 172 18.72 17.28 -5.31
CA MET A 172 17.34 17.23 -5.79
C MET A 172 16.38 16.63 -4.74
N TYR A 173 16.85 15.65 -3.98
CA TYR A 173 16.00 14.95 -3.01
C TYR A 173 16.07 15.53 -1.59
N THR A 174 16.99 16.45 -1.31
CA THR A 174 17.13 17.12 -0.01
C THR A 174 16.27 18.38 0.02
N GLY A 175 15.28 18.40 0.88
CA GLY A 175 14.39 19.52 1.12
C GLY A 175 14.43 20.00 2.57
N HIS A 176 13.28 20.38 3.12
CA HIS A 176 13.15 20.88 4.50
C HIS A 176 13.60 19.87 5.57
N CYS A 177 13.52 18.59 5.28
CA CYS A 177 14.01 17.51 6.16
C CYS A 177 15.52 17.48 6.30
N ARG A 178 16.29 18.24 5.50
CA ARG A 178 17.76 18.29 5.45
C ARG A 178 18.45 16.95 5.16
N GLU A 179 17.67 15.96 4.76
CA GLU A 179 18.11 14.64 4.32
C GLU A 179 17.42 14.30 2.99
N PRO A 180 18.03 13.46 2.14
CA PRO A 180 17.35 12.99 0.95
C PRO A 180 16.09 12.20 1.31
N THR A 181 14.95 12.63 0.78
CA THR A 181 13.65 11.98 0.98
C THR A 181 12.92 11.81 -0.33
N ILE A 182 12.02 10.83 -0.37
CA ILE A 182 11.07 10.60 -1.45
C ILE A 182 9.69 10.83 -0.86
N ILE A 183 8.83 11.57 -1.58
CA ILE A 183 7.50 11.90 -1.10
C ILE A 183 6.51 10.80 -1.51
N LEU A 184 5.65 10.44 -0.57
CA LEU A 184 4.45 9.65 -0.77
C LEU A 184 3.25 10.53 -0.46
N GLU A 185 2.42 10.82 -1.47
CA GLU A 185 1.07 11.35 -1.28
C GLU A 185 0.10 10.17 -1.18
N ALA A 186 -0.80 10.20 -0.23
CA ALA A 186 -1.83 9.19 -0.07
C ALA A 186 -3.18 9.80 0.28
N VAL A 187 -4.24 9.17 -0.22
CA VAL A 187 -5.61 9.42 0.20
C VAL A 187 -6.14 8.19 0.89
N ALA A 188 -6.56 8.35 2.13
CA ALA A 188 -7.09 7.27 2.93
C ALA A 188 -8.46 7.62 3.54
N SER A 189 -9.32 6.63 3.66
CA SER A 189 -10.55 6.72 4.41
C SER A 189 -10.33 6.34 5.89
N GLN A 190 -11.35 6.57 6.73
CA GLN A 190 -11.26 6.31 8.16
C GLN A 190 -10.93 4.85 8.52
N ASP A 191 -11.36 3.92 7.71
CA ASP A 191 -11.09 2.48 7.85
C ASP A 191 -9.69 2.09 7.39
N LEU A 192 -8.82 3.09 7.16
CA LEU A 192 -7.43 2.95 6.71
C LEU A 192 -7.31 2.34 5.30
N TRP A 193 -8.40 2.34 4.51
CA TRP A 193 -8.30 1.96 3.11
C TRP A 193 -7.65 3.08 2.31
N ILE A 194 -6.58 2.73 1.58
CA ILE A 194 -5.86 3.68 0.72
C ILE A 194 -6.48 3.66 -0.67
N TRP A 195 -7.14 4.76 -1.02
CA TRP A 195 -7.81 4.94 -2.30
C TRP A 195 -6.91 5.47 -3.41
N HIS A 196 -5.85 6.17 -3.00
CA HIS A 196 -4.87 6.74 -3.90
C HIS A 196 -3.52 6.78 -3.21
N ALA A 197 -2.47 6.50 -3.99
CA ALA A 197 -1.09 6.68 -3.57
C ALA A 197 -0.25 7.12 -4.76
N PHE A 198 0.49 8.22 -4.59
CA PHE A 198 1.41 8.76 -5.57
C PHE A 198 2.78 8.91 -4.94
N PHE A 199 3.75 8.13 -5.43
CA PHE A 199 5.07 8.00 -4.82
C PHE A 199 6.18 8.30 -5.83
N GLY A 200 7.31 8.81 -5.33
CA GLY A 200 8.52 8.98 -6.13
C GLY A 200 8.92 10.43 -6.37
N MET A 201 8.15 11.40 -5.85
CA MET A 201 8.49 12.81 -5.99
C MET A 201 9.68 13.17 -5.10
N PRO A 202 10.59 14.05 -5.58
CA PRO A 202 11.74 14.51 -4.80
C PRO A 202 11.32 15.24 -3.54
N GLY A 203 12.00 14.96 -2.41
CA GLY A 203 11.73 15.58 -1.12
C GLY A 203 12.05 17.07 -1.01
N SER A 204 12.61 17.68 -2.06
CA SER A 204 12.75 19.15 -2.16
C SER A 204 11.45 19.85 -2.56
N LEU A 205 10.44 19.12 -3.02
CA LEU A 205 9.14 19.66 -3.37
C LEU A 205 8.27 19.81 -2.12
N ASN A 206 7.33 20.74 -2.18
CA ASN A 206 6.27 20.86 -1.19
C ASN A 206 5.00 20.11 -1.66
N ASP A 207 4.04 19.97 -0.77
CA ASP A 207 2.82 19.18 -1.02
C ASP A 207 1.99 19.76 -2.16
N ILE A 208 1.98 21.09 -2.35
CA ILE A 208 1.32 21.75 -3.49
C ILE A 208 1.93 21.29 -4.82
N ASN A 209 3.27 21.21 -4.89
CA ASN A 209 3.94 20.74 -6.10
C ASN A 209 3.73 19.25 -6.37
N VAL A 210 3.49 18.46 -5.32
CA VAL A 210 3.12 17.05 -5.44
C VAL A 210 1.69 16.96 -5.97
N LEU A 211 0.78 17.73 -5.39
CA LEU A 211 -0.61 17.81 -5.79
C LEU A 211 -0.79 18.14 -7.27
N ASP A 212 -0.07 19.15 -7.77
CA ASP A 212 -0.10 19.56 -9.18
C ASP A 212 0.29 18.45 -10.17
N ARG A 213 1.04 17.46 -9.69
CA ARG A 213 1.52 16.32 -10.49
C ARG A 213 0.76 15.03 -10.21
N SER A 214 -0.03 15.01 -9.15
CA SER A 214 -0.83 13.86 -8.74
C SER A 214 -2.00 13.64 -9.70
N PRO A 215 -2.24 12.40 -10.14
CA PRO A 215 -3.34 12.10 -11.05
C PRO A 215 -4.74 12.22 -10.40
N ILE A 216 -4.82 12.31 -9.06
CA ILE A 216 -6.11 12.36 -8.36
C ILE A 216 -6.89 13.62 -8.71
N PHE A 217 -6.23 14.77 -8.77
CA PHE A 217 -6.88 16.04 -9.06
C PHE A 217 -7.16 16.24 -10.55
N ALA A 218 -6.35 15.62 -11.41
CA ALA A 218 -6.67 15.57 -12.85
C ALA A 218 -8.01 14.86 -13.09
N ALA A 219 -8.26 13.75 -12.39
CA ALA A 219 -9.53 13.03 -12.47
C ALA A 219 -10.72 13.85 -11.91
N LEU A 220 -10.49 14.59 -10.81
CA LEU A 220 -11.49 15.49 -10.23
C LEU A 220 -11.81 16.65 -11.18
N ALA A 221 -10.80 17.33 -11.72
CA ALA A 221 -10.95 18.45 -12.65
C ALA A 221 -11.64 18.04 -13.97
N GLU A 222 -11.45 16.80 -14.41
CA GLU A 222 -12.08 16.24 -15.60
C GLU A 222 -13.49 15.68 -15.33
N GLY A 223 -14.03 15.81 -14.11
CA GLY A 223 -15.35 15.31 -13.72
C GLY A 223 -15.50 13.79 -13.76
N ARG A 224 -14.40 13.05 -13.68
CA ARG A 224 -14.38 11.57 -13.66
C ARG A 224 -14.58 10.97 -12.28
N THR A 225 -14.98 11.76 -11.31
CA THR A 225 -15.30 11.28 -9.96
C THR A 225 -16.76 10.85 -9.88
N PRO A 226 -17.09 9.85 -9.05
CA PRO A 226 -18.47 9.49 -8.80
C PRO A 226 -19.28 10.69 -8.29
N PRO A 227 -20.55 10.85 -8.73
CA PRO A 227 -21.39 11.95 -8.29
C PRO A 227 -21.64 11.85 -6.78
N VAL A 228 -21.50 12.97 -6.10
CA VAL A 228 -21.74 13.11 -4.67
C VAL A 228 -22.85 14.13 -4.47
N ASN A 229 -23.86 13.80 -3.67
CA ASN A 229 -24.93 14.73 -3.33
C ASN A 229 -25.12 14.74 -1.81
N TYR A 230 -24.99 15.92 -1.21
CA TYR A 230 -25.26 16.13 0.21
C TYR A 230 -25.71 17.56 0.49
N THR A 231 -26.34 17.77 1.64
CA THR A 231 -26.91 19.08 2.00
C THR A 231 -26.32 19.54 3.31
N ILE A 232 -25.83 20.77 3.39
CA ILE A 232 -25.38 21.42 4.61
C ILE A 232 -26.17 22.73 4.77
N ASN A 233 -26.83 22.90 5.90
CA ASN A 233 -27.60 24.12 6.24
C ASN A 233 -28.59 24.54 5.14
N GLY A 234 -29.20 23.58 4.44
CA GLY A 234 -30.16 23.85 3.34
C GLY A 234 -29.51 24.15 1.99
N HIS A 235 -28.18 24.14 1.87
CA HIS A 235 -27.47 24.26 0.61
C HIS A 235 -27.07 22.88 0.09
N GLU A 236 -27.33 22.63 -1.20
CA GLU A 236 -26.98 21.39 -1.87
C GLU A 236 -25.55 21.49 -2.45
N TYR A 237 -24.79 20.42 -2.28
CA TYR A 237 -23.42 20.27 -2.79
C TYR A 237 -23.32 19.00 -3.63
N THR A 238 -22.60 19.10 -4.75
CA THR A 238 -22.45 18.01 -5.72
C THR A 238 -21.02 17.47 -5.83
N MET A 239 -20.09 18.05 -5.06
CA MET A 239 -18.69 17.64 -5.02
C MET A 239 -18.32 17.20 -3.60
N GLY A 240 -17.71 15.99 -3.49
CA GLY A 240 -17.09 15.55 -2.25
C GLY A 240 -15.77 16.28 -1.98
N TYR A 241 -15.28 16.17 -0.76
CA TYR A 241 -14.02 16.78 -0.37
C TYR A 241 -13.12 15.83 0.42
N TYR A 242 -11.83 16.14 0.43
CA TYR A 242 -10.83 15.50 1.28
C TYR A 242 -10.40 16.46 2.39
N LEU A 243 -10.19 15.95 3.59
CA LEU A 243 -9.49 16.71 4.62
C LEU A 243 -8.01 16.74 4.29
N ALA A 244 -7.42 17.91 4.37
CA ALA A 244 -6.01 18.15 4.14
C ALA A 244 -5.46 19.09 5.22
N ASP A 245 -4.15 19.20 5.34
CA ASP A 245 -3.55 20.20 6.19
C ASP A 245 -3.65 21.61 5.57
N GLY A 246 -3.25 22.65 6.35
CA GLY A 246 -3.45 24.06 5.96
C GLY A 246 -2.54 24.55 4.82
N ILE A 247 -1.64 23.71 4.28
CA ILE A 247 -0.81 24.08 3.12
C ILE A 247 -1.56 23.92 1.81
N TYR A 248 -2.55 23.03 1.77
CA TYR A 248 -3.34 22.79 0.57
C TYR A 248 -4.28 23.96 0.27
N PRO A 249 -4.41 24.36 -1.01
CA PRO A 249 -5.33 25.42 -1.38
C PRO A 249 -6.78 25.01 -1.13
N ASN A 250 -7.60 25.96 -0.68
CA ASN A 250 -9.04 25.75 -0.62
C ASN A 250 -9.55 25.69 -2.07
N CYS A 251 -9.61 24.49 -2.64
CA CYS A 251 -10.28 24.28 -3.90
C CYS A 251 -11.78 24.25 -3.63
N CYS A 252 -12.47 25.33 -4.05
CA CYS A 252 -13.92 25.41 -4.06
C CYS A 252 -14.50 24.57 -5.21
#